data_b73ff0ed0a14774f5f4ee1938ce472be
#
_entry.id   b73ff0ed0a14774f5f4ee1938ce472be
#
_cell.length_a   1.000
_cell.length_b   1.000
_cell.length_c   1.000
_cell.angle_alpha   90.00
_cell.angle_beta   90.00
_cell.angle_gamma   90.00
#
_symmetry.space_group_name_H-M   'P 1'
#
loop_
_entity.id
_entity.type
_entity.pdbx_description
1 polymer ?
#
loop_
_entity_poly.entity_id
_entity_poly.type
_entity_poly.pdbx_seq_one_letter_code
_entity_poly.pdbx_strand_id
1 'polypeptide(L)'
;MMLEIKNLSKNFGKIQALKNINLHVKEGEFLSILGGSGSGKSTLLRIIAQLEQASSCEFLKCKGEVAMMFQNYALFPHLNVEKNILFALYDKKDKKQILEDLLKTFEIENLRYKKIDEISGGQAQRVAFARAVARGCKLLLLDEPFSNLDQNLKQDLRRELKKLIQKQKITAIMVTHDIEDAYCMSDKIAFLDKGEILAHANPKELYFKPDFKSAQILPDLNIIEEKLDLEDEFFAWIASKNYIFGYAELKIGNRFEATILQKEFLGAFYRLKVRYKNIDFFMLLSSNYNLEEKINFDIINF
;
A
#
# COMPACT_ATOMS: atom_id res chain seq x y z
N MET A 1 19.37 8.79 -6.07
CA MET A 1 18.84 7.55 -5.49
C MET A 1 18.85 7.70 -3.98
N MET A 2 17.71 7.43 -3.31
CA MET A 2 17.61 7.46 -1.84
C MET A 2 18.03 6.12 -1.24
N LEU A 3 17.47 5.03 -1.76
CA LEU A 3 17.76 3.66 -1.35
C LEU A 3 18.11 2.81 -2.56
N GLU A 4 19.12 1.97 -2.43
CA GLU A 4 19.49 0.96 -3.42
C GLU A 4 19.91 -0.33 -2.70
N ILE A 5 19.24 -1.43 -3.03
CA ILE A 5 19.48 -2.77 -2.48
C ILE A 5 19.75 -3.71 -3.65
N LYS A 6 20.78 -4.53 -3.54
CA LYS A 6 21.10 -5.56 -4.53
C LYS A 6 21.41 -6.90 -3.89
N ASN A 7 20.72 -7.94 -4.37
CA ASN A 7 20.88 -9.33 -3.97
C ASN A 7 20.80 -9.56 -2.44
N LEU A 8 19.84 -8.91 -1.77
CA LEU A 8 19.65 -9.04 -0.34
C LEU A 8 18.83 -10.31 -0.02
N SER A 9 19.35 -11.14 0.87
CA SER A 9 18.64 -12.31 1.39
C SER A 9 18.70 -12.35 2.91
N LYS A 10 17.65 -12.95 3.54
CA LYS A 10 17.56 -13.13 4.98
C LYS A 10 17.03 -14.50 5.32
N ASN A 11 17.75 -15.20 6.18
CA ASN A 11 17.35 -16.49 6.73
C ASN A 11 17.18 -16.37 8.26
N PHE A 12 16.15 -17.01 8.79
CA PHE A 12 15.95 -17.27 10.21
C PHE A 12 16.00 -18.79 10.42
N GLY A 13 17.16 -19.31 10.79
CA GLY A 13 17.42 -20.74 10.82
C GLY A 13 17.18 -21.38 9.43
N LYS A 14 16.19 -22.28 9.33
CA LYS A 14 15.82 -22.94 8.06
C LYS A 14 14.83 -22.13 7.19
N ILE A 15 14.26 -21.06 7.72
CA ILE A 15 13.25 -20.26 7.02
C ILE A 15 13.95 -19.14 6.25
N GLN A 16 13.83 -19.14 4.93
CA GLN A 16 14.30 -18.06 4.09
C GLN A 16 13.20 -16.99 3.99
N ALA A 17 13.35 -15.92 4.78
CA ALA A 17 12.37 -14.84 4.86
C ALA A 17 12.46 -13.85 3.68
N LEU A 18 13.66 -13.65 3.13
CA LEU A 18 13.89 -12.80 1.95
C LEU A 18 14.88 -13.51 1.01
N LYS A 19 14.63 -13.39 -0.31
CA LYS A 19 15.38 -14.08 -1.36
C LYS A 19 15.76 -13.10 -2.47
N ASN A 20 17.06 -12.81 -2.60
CA ASN A 20 17.64 -12.02 -3.68
C ASN A 20 16.88 -10.71 -3.98
N ILE A 21 16.49 -9.98 -2.94
CA ILE A 21 15.77 -8.73 -3.07
C ILE A 21 16.63 -7.69 -3.79
N ASN A 22 16.08 -7.15 -4.87
CA ASN A 22 16.60 -6.00 -5.59
C ASN A 22 15.58 -4.89 -5.54
N LEU A 23 15.94 -3.73 -4.98
CA LEU A 23 15.02 -2.63 -4.77
C LEU A 23 15.75 -1.29 -4.92
N HIS A 24 15.11 -0.34 -5.58
CA HIS A 24 15.59 1.02 -5.69
C HIS A 24 14.46 2.02 -5.45
N VAL A 25 14.76 3.08 -4.69
CA VAL A 25 13.81 4.15 -4.37
C VAL A 25 14.47 5.49 -4.66
N LYS A 26 13.78 6.34 -5.41
CA LYS A 26 14.27 7.70 -5.74
C LYS A 26 14.05 8.65 -4.56
N GLU A 27 14.77 9.77 -4.55
CA GLU A 27 14.52 10.83 -3.58
C GLU A 27 13.13 11.44 -3.80
N GLY A 28 12.36 11.59 -2.71
CA GLY A 28 10.98 12.09 -2.73
C GLY A 28 9.93 11.08 -3.19
N GLU A 29 10.31 9.85 -3.57
CA GLU A 29 9.40 8.79 -3.98
C GLU A 29 8.69 8.17 -2.77
N PHE A 30 7.40 7.88 -2.90
CA PHE A 30 6.64 7.06 -1.96
C PHE A 30 6.49 5.66 -2.54
N LEU A 31 7.16 4.67 -1.94
CA LEU A 31 7.06 3.27 -2.31
C LEU A 31 6.19 2.51 -1.29
N SER A 32 5.20 1.75 -1.76
CA SER A 32 4.56 0.73 -0.93
C SER A 32 5.09 -0.66 -1.26
N ILE A 33 5.35 -1.45 -0.23
CA ILE A 33 5.64 -2.88 -0.33
C ILE A 33 4.36 -3.61 0.11
N LEU A 34 3.67 -4.17 -0.86
CA LEU A 34 2.41 -4.90 -0.66
C LEU A 34 2.67 -6.40 -0.63
N GLY A 35 1.95 -7.13 0.22
CA GLY A 35 2.04 -8.59 0.27
C GLY A 35 1.28 -9.19 1.45
N GLY A 36 1.04 -10.47 1.41
CA GLY A 36 0.35 -11.21 2.47
C GLY A 36 1.13 -11.24 3.80
N SER A 37 0.47 -11.74 4.85
CA SER A 37 1.14 -11.98 6.13
C SER A 37 2.27 -13.01 5.94
N GLY A 38 3.42 -12.77 6.56
CA GLY A 38 4.57 -13.67 6.45
C GLY A 38 5.37 -13.56 5.15
N SER A 39 5.05 -12.65 4.23
CA SER A 39 5.80 -12.47 2.96
C SER A 39 7.21 -11.89 3.13
N GLY A 40 7.56 -11.35 4.31
CA GLY A 40 8.89 -10.78 4.59
C GLY A 40 8.94 -9.25 4.67
N LYS A 41 7.81 -8.53 4.54
CA LYS A 41 7.72 -7.06 4.50
C LYS A 41 8.39 -6.38 5.70
N SER A 42 7.96 -6.70 6.91
CA SER A 42 8.53 -6.09 8.14
C SER A 42 10.00 -6.47 8.34
N THR A 43 10.42 -7.66 7.88
CA THR A 43 11.83 -8.07 7.88
C THR A 43 12.66 -7.17 6.98
N LEU A 44 12.19 -6.92 5.75
CA LEU A 44 12.86 -6.02 4.81
C LEU A 44 12.95 -4.60 5.37
N LEU A 45 11.85 -4.10 5.95
CA LEU A 45 11.81 -2.77 6.55
C LEU A 45 12.81 -2.64 7.71
N ARG A 46 12.90 -3.65 8.59
CA ARG A 46 13.85 -3.68 9.73
C ARG A 46 15.30 -3.74 9.25
N ILE A 47 15.59 -4.42 8.16
CA ILE A 47 16.95 -4.44 7.58
C ILE A 47 17.30 -3.05 7.03
N ILE A 48 16.38 -2.39 6.32
CA ILE A 48 16.59 -1.00 5.83
C ILE A 48 16.80 -0.03 7.01
N ALA A 49 16.07 -0.24 8.11
CA ALA A 49 16.21 0.53 9.35
C ALA A 49 17.48 0.20 10.16
N GLN A 50 18.28 -0.77 9.72
CA GLN A 50 19.46 -1.29 10.43
C GLN A 50 19.13 -1.91 11.82
N LEU A 51 17.89 -2.33 12.02
CA LEU A 51 17.44 -3.05 13.21
C LEU A 51 17.60 -4.55 13.11
N GLU A 52 17.88 -5.06 11.91
CA GLU A 52 18.09 -6.46 11.59
C GLU A 52 19.20 -6.56 10.54
N GLN A 53 20.00 -7.61 10.61
CA GLN A 53 21.07 -7.84 9.64
C GLN A 53 20.61 -8.79 8.53
N ALA A 54 20.96 -8.48 7.27
CA ALA A 54 20.81 -9.41 6.17
C ALA A 54 21.72 -10.64 6.37
N SER A 55 21.30 -11.83 5.90
CA SER A 55 22.15 -13.01 5.88
C SER A 55 23.18 -12.93 4.75
N SER A 56 22.81 -12.33 3.62
CA SER A 56 23.69 -11.95 2.52
C SER A 56 23.15 -10.73 1.82
N CYS A 57 24.04 -9.87 1.31
CA CYS A 57 23.67 -8.69 0.56
C CYS A 57 24.89 -8.24 -0.25
N GLU A 58 24.74 -7.99 -1.57
CA GLU A 58 25.81 -7.43 -2.37
C GLU A 58 26.08 -6.00 -1.95
N PHE A 59 25.05 -5.18 -1.86
CA PHE A 59 25.08 -3.88 -1.19
C PHE A 59 23.70 -3.41 -0.77
N LEU A 60 23.69 -2.58 0.28
CA LEU A 60 22.58 -1.76 0.71
C LEU A 60 23.10 -0.34 0.94
N LYS A 61 22.67 0.60 0.11
CA LYS A 61 23.04 2.01 0.21
C LYS A 61 21.79 2.84 0.50
N CYS A 62 21.85 3.64 1.56
CA CYS A 62 20.81 4.59 1.92
C CYS A 62 21.43 5.96 2.18
N LYS A 63 20.80 7.03 1.68
CA LYS A 63 21.24 8.39 1.89
C LYS A 63 20.51 9.05 3.05
N GLY A 64 21.27 9.61 3.99
CA GLY A 64 20.77 10.43 5.09
C GLY A 64 20.12 9.63 6.22
N GLU A 65 19.45 10.35 7.10
CA GLU A 65 18.82 9.81 8.30
C GLU A 65 17.58 8.99 7.94
N VAL A 66 17.49 7.80 8.53
CA VAL A 66 16.34 6.88 8.40
C VAL A 66 15.54 6.94 9.70
N ALA A 67 14.23 7.09 9.59
CA ALA A 67 13.30 6.95 10.70
C ALA A 67 12.31 5.84 10.44
N MET A 68 11.84 5.19 11.50
CA MET A 68 10.87 4.10 11.39
C MET A 68 9.69 4.34 12.35
N MET A 69 8.49 4.16 11.83
CA MET A 69 7.27 4.05 12.60
C MET A 69 6.84 2.58 12.62
N PHE A 70 6.65 2.04 13.81
CA PHE A 70 6.24 0.65 14.03
C PHE A 70 4.71 0.53 14.02
N GLN A 71 4.21 -0.65 13.70
CA GLN A 71 2.78 -0.98 13.63
C GLN A 71 2.02 -0.64 14.93
N ASN A 72 2.63 -0.86 16.09
CA ASN A 72 2.08 -0.54 17.41
C ASN A 72 2.46 0.86 17.90
N TYR A 73 2.91 1.74 16.99
CA TYR A 73 3.37 3.11 17.26
C TYR A 73 4.59 3.20 18.18
N ALA A 74 4.88 2.19 19.00
CA ALA A 74 5.96 2.13 19.98
C ALA A 74 6.07 3.40 20.86
N LEU A 75 4.94 4.04 21.18
CA LEU A 75 4.89 5.19 22.08
C LEU A 75 5.16 4.73 23.53
N PHE A 76 5.83 5.56 24.30
CA PHE A 76 6.11 5.29 25.71
C PHE A 76 4.87 5.59 26.55
N PRO A 77 4.18 4.59 27.13
CA PRO A 77 2.89 4.80 27.80
C PRO A 77 3.01 5.61 29.10
N HIS A 78 4.18 5.60 29.73
CA HIS A 78 4.47 6.35 30.95
C HIS A 78 4.83 7.82 30.70
N LEU A 79 4.98 8.23 29.43
CA LEU A 79 5.28 9.60 29.00
C LEU A 79 4.04 10.25 28.38
N ASN A 80 3.89 11.57 28.55
CA ASN A 80 2.91 12.35 27.82
C ASN A 80 3.34 12.58 26.36
N VAL A 81 2.48 13.20 25.53
CA VAL A 81 2.74 13.51 24.12
C VAL A 81 4.02 14.30 23.94
N GLU A 82 4.19 15.41 24.68
CA GLU A 82 5.39 16.25 24.63
C GLU A 82 6.67 15.45 24.87
N LYS A 83 6.69 14.67 25.96
CA LYS A 83 7.87 13.88 26.34
C LYS A 83 8.16 12.75 25.35
N ASN A 84 7.13 12.17 24.72
CA ASN A 84 7.32 11.20 23.65
C ASN A 84 8.05 11.80 22.45
N ILE A 85 7.71 13.03 22.05
CA ILE A 85 8.38 13.73 20.93
C ILE A 85 9.78 14.19 21.34
N LEU A 86 9.91 14.79 22.54
CA LEU A 86 11.20 15.26 23.06
C LEU A 86 12.22 14.13 23.24
N PHE A 87 11.77 12.90 23.46
CA PHE A 87 12.65 11.74 23.53
C PHE A 87 13.47 11.56 22.24
N ALA A 88 12.85 11.79 21.06
CA ALA A 88 13.56 11.75 19.78
C ALA A 88 14.53 12.92 19.59
N LEU A 89 14.39 13.99 20.36
CA LEU A 89 15.14 15.24 20.27
C LEU A 89 16.16 15.42 21.40
N TYR A 90 16.53 14.36 22.10
CA TYR A 90 17.33 14.45 23.34
C TYR A 90 18.66 15.19 23.15
N ASP A 91 19.30 15.07 22.00
CA ASP A 91 20.60 15.64 21.62
C ASP A 91 20.50 16.95 20.79
N LYS A 92 19.27 17.39 20.44
CA LYS A 92 19.06 18.61 19.63
C LYS A 92 19.07 19.86 20.52
N LYS A 93 19.82 20.89 20.10
CA LYS A 93 19.89 22.18 20.80
C LYS A 93 18.54 22.92 20.69
N ASP A 94 17.91 22.91 19.51
CA ASP A 94 16.69 23.65 19.22
C ASP A 94 15.40 22.84 19.47
N LYS A 95 15.49 21.82 20.36
CA LYS A 95 14.39 20.86 20.62
C LYS A 95 13.06 21.50 20.97
N LYS A 96 13.07 22.68 21.66
CA LYS A 96 11.83 23.39 22.00
C LYS A 96 11.13 23.93 20.75
N GLN A 97 11.87 24.58 19.86
CA GLN A 97 11.32 25.12 18.62
C GLN A 97 10.82 23.99 17.72
N ILE A 98 11.61 22.93 17.55
CA ILE A 98 11.23 21.76 16.76
C ILE A 98 9.95 21.12 17.32
N LEU A 99 9.83 21.01 18.65
CA LEU A 99 8.63 20.50 19.30
C LEU A 99 7.39 21.33 18.97
N GLU A 100 7.46 22.68 19.11
CA GLU A 100 6.34 23.57 18.79
C GLU A 100 5.90 23.43 17.32
N ASP A 101 6.86 23.38 16.41
CA ASP A 101 6.60 23.20 14.98
C ASP A 101 5.94 21.86 14.67
N LEU A 102 6.37 20.77 15.34
CA LEU A 102 5.79 19.46 15.20
C LEU A 102 4.37 19.38 15.79
N LEU A 103 4.16 19.90 17.01
CA LEU A 103 2.84 19.93 17.63
C LEU A 103 1.83 20.62 16.72
N LYS A 104 2.20 21.77 16.15
CA LYS A 104 1.39 22.54 15.22
C LYS A 104 1.19 21.81 13.87
N THR A 105 2.25 21.24 13.31
CA THR A 105 2.21 20.56 12.00
C THR A 105 1.29 19.34 12.02
N PHE A 106 1.28 18.61 13.14
CA PHE A 106 0.45 17.40 13.32
C PHE A 106 -0.89 17.68 14.03
N GLU A 107 -1.20 18.96 14.31
CA GLU A 107 -2.45 19.38 14.98
C GLU A 107 -2.70 18.64 16.31
N ILE A 108 -1.64 18.53 17.13
CA ILE A 108 -1.65 17.83 18.43
C ILE A 108 -1.27 18.75 19.59
N GLU A 109 -1.35 20.08 19.42
CA GLU A 109 -1.03 21.07 20.46
C GLU A 109 -1.89 20.88 21.71
N ASN A 110 -3.19 20.64 21.51
CA ASN A 110 -4.17 20.40 22.57
C ASN A 110 -3.96 19.06 23.33
N LEU A 111 -3.13 18.18 22.79
CA LEU A 111 -2.80 16.88 23.38
C LEU A 111 -1.47 16.90 24.15
N ARG A 112 -0.73 18.00 24.10
CA ARG A 112 0.65 18.15 24.56
C ARG A 112 0.93 17.46 25.91
N TYR A 113 0.07 17.66 26.89
CA TYR A 113 0.26 17.16 28.25
C TYR A 113 -0.50 15.87 28.56
N LYS A 114 -1.33 15.38 27.62
CA LYS A 114 -2.06 14.13 27.78
C LYS A 114 -1.12 12.92 27.74
N LYS A 115 -1.46 11.89 28.50
CA LYS A 115 -0.82 10.58 28.41
C LYS A 115 -1.33 9.82 27.19
N ILE A 116 -0.63 8.75 26.80
CA ILE A 116 -0.96 7.98 25.60
C ILE A 116 -2.27 7.23 25.74
N ASP A 117 -2.65 6.82 26.93
CA ASP A 117 -3.93 6.17 27.27
C ASP A 117 -5.13 7.14 27.29
N GLU A 118 -4.89 8.45 27.25
CA GLU A 118 -5.91 9.50 27.25
C GLU A 118 -6.24 10.02 25.82
N ILE A 119 -5.61 9.45 24.77
CA ILE A 119 -5.77 9.90 23.38
C ILE A 119 -6.30 8.77 22.50
N SER A 120 -7.02 9.14 21.41
CA SER A 120 -7.52 8.15 20.45
C SER A 120 -6.40 7.52 19.62
N GLY A 121 -6.69 6.38 18.97
CA GLY A 121 -5.73 5.70 18.09
C GLY A 121 -5.19 6.61 16.99
N GLY A 122 -6.02 7.41 16.33
CA GLY A 122 -5.56 8.37 15.31
C GLY A 122 -4.72 9.48 15.88
N GLN A 123 -5.03 9.97 17.11
CA GLN A 123 -4.19 10.95 17.81
C GLN A 123 -2.83 10.34 18.20
N ALA A 124 -2.81 9.10 18.69
CA ALA A 124 -1.57 8.37 18.99
C ALA A 124 -0.72 8.18 17.72
N GLN A 125 -1.34 7.91 16.58
CA GLN A 125 -0.66 7.81 15.30
C GLN A 125 0.00 9.14 14.90
N ARG A 126 -0.71 10.28 14.99
CA ARG A 126 -0.13 11.62 14.73
C ARG A 126 1.07 11.89 15.62
N VAL A 127 1.00 11.53 16.92
CA VAL A 127 2.12 11.63 17.85
C VAL A 127 3.30 10.76 17.41
N ALA A 128 3.04 9.52 16.96
CA ALA A 128 4.07 8.62 16.48
C ALA A 128 4.76 9.14 15.21
N PHE A 129 3.99 9.74 14.29
CA PHE A 129 4.56 10.41 13.12
C PHE A 129 5.42 11.62 13.51
N ALA A 130 4.90 12.50 14.37
CA ALA A 130 5.65 13.66 14.86
C ALA A 130 6.99 13.22 15.47
N ARG A 131 6.97 12.17 16.30
CA ARG A 131 8.19 11.61 16.90
C ARG A 131 9.13 11.01 15.85
N ALA A 132 8.61 10.29 14.87
CA ALA A 132 9.44 9.66 13.84
C ALA A 132 10.18 10.69 12.98
N VAL A 133 9.51 11.79 12.59
CA VAL A 133 10.13 12.82 11.76
C VAL A 133 10.91 13.88 12.55
N ALA A 134 10.85 13.85 13.87
CA ALA A 134 11.42 14.90 14.74
C ALA A 134 12.91 15.19 14.47
N ARG A 135 13.70 14.18 14.12
CA ARG A 135 15.13 14.34 13.85
C ARG A 135 15.45 14.88 12.46
N GLY A 136 14.45 15.01 11.58
CA GLY A 136 14.66 15.48 10.21
C GLY A 136 15.11 14.36 9.27
N CYS A 137 14.39 13.23 9.26
CA CYS A 137 14.72 12.09 8.41
C CYS A 137 14.59 12.40 6.91
N LYS A 138 15.42 11.74 6.09
CA LYS A 138 15.33 11.74 4.63
C LYS A 138 14.54 10.56 4.10
N LEU A 139 14.56 9.44 4.83
CA LEU A 139 13.79 8.24 4.54
C LEU A 139 12.92 7.87 5.75
N LEU A 140 11.62 7.82 5.54
CA LEU A 140 10.63 7.40 6.54
C LEU A 140 10.13 6.00 6.20
N LEU A 141 10.27 5.08 7.13
CA LEU A 141 9.80 3.70 7.04
C LEU A 141 8.53 3.55 7.87
N LEU A 142 7.49 2.98 7.28
CA LEU A 142 6.15 2.85 7.87
C LEU A 142 5.72 1.38 7.88
N ASP A 143 5.63 0.79 9.06
CA ASP A 143 5.21 -0.61 9.23
C ASP A 143 3.71 -0.66 9.53
N GLU A 144 2.88 -0.99 8.53
CA GLU A 144 1.42 -1.08 8.59
C GLU A 144 0.74 0.12 9.30
N PRO A 145 0.99 1.36 8.86
CA PRO A 145 0.62 2.54 9.64
C PRO A 145 -0.88 2.72 9.86
N PHE A 146 -1.73 2.08 9.04
CA PHE A 146 -3.19 2.26 9.08
C PHE A 146 -3.97 1.01 9.52
N SER A 147 -3.29 -0.08 9.92
CA SER A 147 -3.94 -1.38 10.18
C SER A 147 -4.94 -1.37 11.35
N ASN A 148 -4.75 -0.49 12.34
CA ASN A 148 -5.53 -0.45 13.58
C ASN A 148 -6.59 0.67 13.60
N LEU A 149 -6.97 1.21 12.43
CA LEU A 149 -7.89 2.35 12.32
C LEU A 149 -9.22 1.96 11.67
N ASP A 150 -10.29 2.64 12.08
CA ASP A 150 -11.55 2.57 11.36
C ASP A 150 -11.46 3.24 9.98
N GLN A 151 -12.36 2.87 9.06
CA GLN A 151 -12.29 3.24 7.65
C GLN A 151 -12.33 4.78 7.41
N ASN A 152 -13.15 5.51 8.18
CA ASN A 152 -13.30 6.95 7.99
C ASN A 152 -12.03 7.69 8.43
N LEU A 153 -11.53 7.36 9.61
CA LEU A 153 -10.30 7.94 10.16
C LEU A 153 -9.09 7.61 9.27
N LYS A 154 -9.05 6.40 8.69
CA LYS A 154 -8.01 5.94 7.78
C LYS A 154 -7.89 6.83 6.53
N GLN A 155 -9.02 7.22 5.92
CA GLN A 155 -9.01 8.08 4.73
C GLN A 155 -8.43 9.48 5.02
N ASP A 156 -8.81 10.08 6.14
CA ASP A 156 -8.32 11.41 6.51
C ASP A 156 -6.83 11.38 6.83
N LEU A 157 -6.38 10.41 7.60
CA LEU A 157 -4.97 10.24 7.95
C LEU A 157 -4.07 9.94 6.75
N ARG A 158 -4.55 9.15 5.77
CA ARG A 158 -3.85 8.94 4.48
C ARG A 158 -3.59 10.28 3.78
N ARG A 159 -4.63 11.12 3.65
CA ARG A 159 -4.52 12.44 2.99
C ARG A 159 -3.55 13.37 3.72
N GLU A 160 -3.64 13.43 5.04
CA GLU A 160 -2.77 14.26 5.88
C GLU A 160 -1.32 13.82 5.77
N LEU A 161 -1.04 12.52 5.95
CA LEU A 161 0.30 11.96 5.86
C LEU A 161 0.93 12.20 4.49
N LYS A 162 0.15 11.95 3.41
CA LYS A 162 0.64 12.18 2.04
C LYS A 162 1.03 13.64 1.82
N LYS A 163 0.18 14.58 2.23
CA LYS A 163 0.48 16.03 2.15
C LYS A 163 1.74 16.40 2.93
N LEU A 164 1.92 15.84 4.13
CA LEU A 164 3.06 16.12 4.99
C LEU A 164 4.36 15.62 4.37
N ILE A 165 4.38 14.37 3.90
CA ILE A 165 5.54 13.74 3.25
C ILE A 165 5.94 14.57 2.01
N GLN A 166 4.97 14.96 1.17
CA GLN A 166 5.21 15.79 -0.01
C GLN A 166 5.74 17.17 0.35
N LYS A 167 5.12 17.85 1.34
CA LYS A 167 5.54 19.19 1.79
C LYS A 167 6.97 19.21 2.31
N GLN A 168 7.37 18.16 3.03
CA GLN A 168 8.72 18.04 3.61
C GLN A 168 9.72 17.36 2.67
N LYS A 169 9.29 16.94 1.48
CA LYS A 169 10.13 16.21 0.50
C LYS A 169 10.81 14.98 1.10
N ILE A 170 10.11 14.27 1.98
CA ILE A 170 10.58 13.04 2.59
C ILE A 170 10.36 11.89 1.60
N THR A 171 11.35 11.01 1.45
CA THR A 171 11.17 9.71 0.79
C THR A 171 10.50 8.76 1.77
N ALA A 172 9.51 7.99 1.35
CA ALA A 172 8.81 7.06 2.23
C ALA A 172 8.76 5.65 1.66
N ILE A 173 8.89 4.66 2.55
CA ILE A 173 8.62 3.25 2.26
C ILE A 173 7.58 2.77 3.26
N MET A 174 6.44 2.34 2.78
CA MET A 174 5.36 1.79 3.58
C MET A 174 5.20 0.31 3.29
N VAL A 175 5.10 -0.52 4.31
CA VAL A 175 4.63 -1.90 4.14
C VAL A 175 3.16 -1.98 4.55
N THR A 176 2.37 -2.71 3.77
CA THR A 176 0.95 -2.90 4.02
C THR A 176 0.47 -4.21 3.38
N HIS A 177 -0.63 -4.75 3.89
CA HIS A 177 -1.39 -5.81 3.25
C HIS A 177 -2.67 -5.27 2.57
N ASP A 178 -2.94 -3.97 2.70
CA ASP A 178 -4.11 -3.30 2.16
C ASP A 178 -3.77 -2.63 0.83
N ILE A 179 -4.40 -3.10 -0.25
CA ILE A 179 -4.18 -2.60 -1.60
C ILE A 179 -4.64 -1.15 -1.76
N GLU A 180 -5.70 -0.75 -1.05
CA GLU A 180 -6.22 0.62 -1.10
C GLU A 180 -5.21 1.61 -0.50
N ASP A 181 -4.56 1.24 0.62
CA ASP A 181 -3.45 2.02 1.19
C ASP A 181 -2.34 2.22 0.16
N ALA A 182 -1.94 1.14 -0.52
CA ALA A 182 -0.89 1.19 -1.52
C ALA A 182 -1.28 2.05 -2.73
N TYR A 183 -2.50 1.89 -3.26
CA TYR A 183 -2.98 2.69 -4.40
C TYR A 183 -3.11 4.19 -4.09
N CYS A 184 -3.62 4.53 -2.89
CA CYS A 184 -3.84 5.93 -2.51
C CYS A 184 -2.54 6.67 -2.19
N MET A 185 -1.56 5.99 -1.62
CA MET A 185 -0.37 6.63 -1.06
C MET A 185 0.80 6.69 -2.04
N SER A 186 0.96 5.70 -2.92
CA SER A 186 2.26 5.41 -3.53
C SER A 186 2.44 5.96 -4.94
N ASP A 187 3.68 6.33 -5.25
CA ASP A 187 4.14 6.56 -6.62
C ASP A 187 4.47 5.22 -7.29
N LYS A 188 4.97 4.26 -6.50
CA LYS A 188 5.23 2.88 -6.92
C LYS A 188 4.81 1.87 -5.87
N ILE A 189 4.48 0.67 -6.33
CA ILE A 189 4.16 -0.49 -5.50
C ILE A 189 5.11 -1.62 -5.88
N ALA A 190 5.74 -2.23 -4.87
CA ALA A 190 6.49 -3.47 -4.99
C ALA A 190 5.66 -4.61 -4.37
N PHE A 191 5.43 -5.67 -5.13
CA PHE A 191 4.77 -6.87 -4.63
C PHE A 191 5.80 -7.82 -4.03
N LEU A 192 5.65 -8.11 -2.74
CA LEU A 192 6.48 -9.07 -2.04
C LEU A 192 5.66 -10.31 -1.68
N ASP A 193 6.03 -11.47 -2.26
CA ASP A 193 5.45 -12.76 -1.91
C ASP A 193 6.56 -13.78 -1.63
N LYS A 194 6.39 -14.57 -0.56
CA LYS A 194 7.33 -15.64 -0.15
C LYS A 194 8.81 -15.21 -0.18
N GLY A 195 9.06 -13.96 0.19
CA GLY A 195 10.40 -13.38 0.27
C GLY A 195 10.97 -12.88 -1.06
N GLU A 196 10.20 -12.82 -2.14
CA GLU A 196 10.63 -12.35 -3.47
C GLU A 196 9.81 -11.14 -3.92
N ILE A 197 10.44 -10.17 -4.60
CA ILE A 197 9.70 -9.09 -5.28
C ILE A 197 9.25 -9.61 -6.64
N LEU A 198 7.93 -9.73 -6.80
CA LEU A 198 7.31 -10.25 -8.03
C LEU A 198 7.08 -9.14 -9.06
N ALA A 199 6.73 -7.93 -8.61
CA ALA A 199 6.49 -6.78 -9.47
C ALA A 199 6.91 -5.49 -8.78
N HIS A 200 7.25 -4.47 -9.58
CA HIS A 200 7.59 -3.13 -9.10
C HIS A 200 7.23 -2.11 -10.17
N ALA A 201 6.05 -1.50 -10.05
CA ALA A 201 5.52 -0.57 -11.03
C ALA A 201 4.64 0.52 -10.37
N ASN A 202 4.17 1.49 -11.14
CA ASN A 202 3.20 2.45 -10.62
C ASN A 202 1.81 1.80 -10.44
N PRO A 203 0.92 2.37 -9.59
CA PRO A 203 -0.39 1.79 -9.30
C PRO A 203 -1.25 1.50 -10.53
N LYS A 204 -1.28 2.42 -11.49
CA LYS A 204 -2.08 2.27 -12.73
C LYS A 204 -1.52 1.16 -13.61
N GLU A 205 -0.22 1.09 -13.75
CA GLU A 205 0.44 0.06 -14.54
C GLU A 205 0.18 -1.33 -13.96
N LEU A 206 0.27 -1.48 -12.64
CA LEU A 206 -0.06 -2.74 -11.96
C LEU A 206 -1.51 -3.17 -12.15
N TYR A 207 -2.46 -2.22 -12.19
CA TYR A 207 -3.88 -2.54 -12.37
C TYR A 207 -4.25 -2.84 -13.83
N PHE A 208 -3.78 -2.01 -14.79
CA PHE A 208 -4.18 -2.12 -16.19
C PHE A 208 -3.29 -3.04 -17.04
N LYS A 209 -2.06 -3.34 -16.57
CA LYS A 209 -1.09 -4.18 -17.27
C LYS A 209 -0.36 -5.13 -16.31
N PRO A 210 -1.08 -5.86 -15.44
CA PRO A 210 -0.44 -6.78 -14.52
C PRO A 210 0.20 -7.95 -15.27
N ASP A 211 1.33 -8.44 -14.75
CA ASP A 211 1.79 -9.77 -15.12
C ASP A 211 0.96 -10.86 -14.41
N PHE A 212 1.04 -12.10 -14.87
CA PHE A 212 0.22 -13.19 -14.36
C PHE A 212 0.41 -13.44 -12.84
N LYS A 213 1.63 -13.29 -12.33
CA LYS A 213 1.92 -13.48 -10.90
C LYS A 213 1.32 -12.36 -10.04
N SER A 214 1.44 -11.14 -10.50
CA SER A 214 0.86 -9.97 -9.82
C SER A 214 -0.66 -10.02 -9.83
N ALA A 215 -1.27 -10.45 -10.93
CA ALA A 215 -2.71 -10.56 -11.06
C ALA A 215 -3.34 -11.56 -10.09
N GLN A 216 -2.67 -12.65 -9.76
CA GLN A 216 -3.15 -13.62 -8.76
C GLN A 216 -3.27 -13.05 -7.34
N ILE A 217 -2.57 -11.96 -7.06
CA ILE A 217 -2.52 -11.34 -5.73
C ILE A 217 -3.38 -10.08 -5.67
N LEU A 218 -3.55 -9.40 -6.82
CA LEU A 218 -4.37 -8.19 -6.92
C LEU A 218 -5.85 -8.53 -6.86
N PRO A 219 -6.64 -7.85 -6.02
CA PRO A 219 -8.10 -7.96 -6.07
C PRO A 219 -8.65 -7.32 -7.34
N ASP A 220 -9.91 -7.66 -7.65
CA ASP A 220 -10.70 -7.05 -8.72
C ASP A 220 -10.11 -7.19 -10.13
N LEU A 221 -9.34 -8.27 -10.37
CA LEU A 221 -8.87 -8.69 -11.68
C LEU A 221 -9.47 -10.04 -12.07
N ASN A 222 -9.85 -10.14 -13.33
CA ASN A 222 -10.19 -11.41 -13.96
C ASN A 222 -8.94 -12.01 -14.59
N ILE A 223 -8.74 -13.31 -14.39
CA ILE A 223 -7.70 -14.11 -15.04
C ILE A 223 -8.44 -15.21 -15.81
N ILE A 224 -8.28 -15.24 -17.12
CA ILE A 224 -8.94 -16.22 -17.98
C ILE A 224 -7.90 -17.26 -18.40
N GLU A 225 -8.14 -18.51 -18.03
CA GLU A 225 -7.25 -19.64 -18.35
C GLU A 225 -7.79 -20.49 -19.50
N GLU A 226 -9.05 -20.25 -19.90
CA GLU A 226 -9.73 -20.98 -20.96
C GLU A 226 -9.21 -20.57 -22.34
N LYS A 227 -9.26 -21.53 -23.27
CA LYS A 227 -8.97 -21.27 -24.69
C LYS A 227 -10.11 -20.48 -25.31
N LEU A 228 -9.81 -19.30 -25.84
CA LEU A 228 -10.76 -18.37 -26.42
C LEU A 228 -10.84 -18.51 -27.95
N ASP A 229 -12.05 -18.32 -28.48
CA ASP A 229 -12.30 -18.15 -29.91
C ASP A 229 -12.03 -16.69 -30.31
N LEU A 230 -10.89 -16.42 -30.94
CA LEU A 230 -10.44 -15.06 -31.25
C LEU A 230 -11.23 -14.39 -32.41
N GLU A 231 -12.17 -15.09 -33.05
CA GLU A 231 -13.12 -14.47 -33.97
C GLU A 231 -14.17 -13.64 -33.23
N ASP A 232 -14.40 -13.94 -31.94
CA ASP A 232 -15.25 -13.14 -31.06
C ASP A 232 -14.52 -11.87 -30.62
N GLU A 233 -15.17 -10.73 -30.79
CA GLU A 233 -14.58 -9.43 -30.52
C GLU A 233 -14.20 -9.21 -29.02
N PHE A 234 -15.05 -9.70 -28.08
CA PHE A 234 -14.74 -9.63 -26.66
C PHE A 234 -13.56 -10.54 -26.28
N PHE A 235 -13.50 -11.74 -26.85
CA PHE A 235 -12.40 -12.66 -26.62
C PHE A 235 -11.08 -12.17 -27.25
N ALA A 236 -11.14 -11.53 -28.42
CA ALA A 236 -9.98 -10.87 -29.00
C ALA A 236 -9.46 -9.72 -28.13
N TRP A 237 -10.38 -8.95 -27.51
CA TRP A 237 -9.99 -7.92 -26.55
C TRP A 237 -9.35 -8.53 -25.30
N ILE A 238 -9.91 -9.59 -24.70
CA ILE A 238 -9.29 -10.29 -23.56
C ILE A 238 -7.88 -10.78 -23.92
N ALA A 239 -7.69 -11.37 -25.08
CA ALA A 239 -6.38 -11.83 -25.54
C ALA A 239 -5.39 -10.66 -25.70
N SER A 240 -5.83 -9.48 -26.15
CA SER A 240 -5.00 -8.27 -26.23
C SER A 240 -4.53 -7.77 -24.86
N LYS A 241 -5.23 -8.14 -23.78
CA LYS A 241 -4.90 -7.89 -22.38
C LYS A 241 -4.11 -9.03 -21.72
N ASN A 242 -3.52 -9.93 -22.50
CA ASN A 242 -2.83 -11.13 -22.01
C ASN A 242 -3.72 -11.99 -21.09
N TYR A 243 -5.01 -12.07 -21.38
CA TYR A 243 -6.03 -12.82 -20.62
C TYR A 243 -6.28 -12.30 -19.18
N ILE A 244 -5.90 -11.05 -18.90
CA ILE A 244 -6.06 -10.41 -17.59
C ILE A 244 -6.72 -9.04 -17.77
N PHE A 245 -7.83 -8.79 -17.05
CA PHE A 245 -8.51 -7.49 -17.08
C PHE A 245 -9.22 -7.17 -15.79
N GLY A 246 -9.36 -5.87 -15.48
CA GLY A 246 -10.00 -5.39 -14.26
C GLY A 246 -11.53 -5.49 -14.32
N TYR A 247 -12.17 -5.69 -13.16
CA TYR A 247 -13.63 -5.68 -13.07
C TYR A 247 -14.24 -4.35 -13.52
N ALA A 248 -13.53 -3.25 -13.33
CA ALA A 248 -13.96 -1.91 -13.71
C ALA A 248 -13.67 -1.56 -15.19
N GLU A 249 -13.08 -2.44 -15.99
CA GLU A 249 -12.87 -2.22 -17.42
C GLU A 249 -14.12 -2.52 -18.28
N LEU A 250 -15.22 -2.93 -17.64
CA LEU A 250 -16.49 -3.20 -18.26
C LEU A 250 -17.57 -2.23 -17.74
N LYS A 251 -18.52 -1.88 -18.57
CA LYS A 251 -19.65 -1.00 -18.25
C LYS A 251 -20.95 -1.52 -18.85
N ILE A 252 -22.09 -1.03 -18.44
CA ILE A 252 -23.36 -1.25 -19.16
C ILE A 252 -23.24 -0.73 -20.59
N GLY A 253 -23.71 -1.52 -21.54
CA GLY A 253 -23.71 -1.21 -22.96
C GLY A 253 -24.65 -2.14 -23.72
N ASN A 254 -24.53 -2.20 -25.04
CA ASN A 254 -25.42 -3.01 -25.87
C ASN A 254 -24.67 -4.00 -26.79
N ARG A 255 -23.37 -4.13 -26.59
CA ARG A 255 -22.50 -4.86 -27.53
C ARG A 255 -22.43 -6.36 -27.23
N PHE A 256 -22.41 -6.69 -25.95
CA PHE A 256 -22.28 -8.07 -25.47
C PHE A 256 -23.39 -8.38 -24.47
N GLU A 257 -23.98 -9.58 -24.54
CA GLU A 257 -24.98 -10.04 -23.55
C GLU A 257 -24.42 -11.19 -22.72
N ALA A 258 -24.46 -11.08 -21.40
CA ALA A 258 -24.03 -12.12 -20.48
C ALA A 258 -25.15 -12.50 -19.49
N THR A 259 -25.10 -13.73 -18.98
CA THR A 259 -26.01 -14.21 -17.93
C THR A 259 -25.40 -13.93 -16.57
N ILE A 260 -26.17 -13.36 -15.65
CA ILE A 260 -25.74 -13.11 -14.28
C ILE A 260 -25.83 -14.43 -13.51
N LEU A 261 -24.68 -14.90 -12.98
CA LEU A 261 -24.58 -16.12 -12.17
C LEU A 261 -24.66 -15.81 -10.66
N GLN A 262 -24.10 -14.67 -10.27
CA GLN A 262 -24.04 -14.25 -8.87
C GLN A 262 -24.05 -12.73 -8.78
N LYS A 263 -24.70 -12.22 -7.74
CA LYS A 263 -24.83 -10.80 -7.45
C LYS A 263 -24.49 -10.54 -6.00
N GLU A 264 -23.53 -9.64 -5.77
CA GLU A 264 -23.11 -9.21 -4.45
C GLU A 264 -23.21 -7.69 -4.33
N PHE A 265 -23.95 -7.21 -3.32
CA PHE A 265 -24.13 -5.79 -3.07
C PHE A 265 -22.98 -5.23 -2.23
N LEU A 266 -22.26 -4.24 -2.76
CA LEU A 266 -21.10 -3.57 -2.13
C LEU A 266 -21.38 -2.08 -1.85
N GLY A 267 -22.63 -1.71 -1.56
CA GLY A 267 -23.05 -0.34 -1.33
C GLY A 267 -23.25 0.44 -2.64
N ALA A 268 -22.29 1.24 -3.05
CA ALA A 268 -22.38 2.02 -4.30
C ALA A 268 -22.32 1.16 -5.58
N PHE A 269 -21.92 -0.10 -5.46
CA PHE A 269 -21.73 -1.02 -6.58
C PHE A 269 -22.33 -2.39 -6.29
N TYR A 270 -22.62 -3.11 -7.37
CA TYR A 270 -22.74 -4.55 -7.38
C TYR A 270 -21.48 -5.17 -7.96
N ARG A 271 -20.97 -6.23 -7.34
CA ARG A 271 -20.04 -7.16 -7.95
C ARG A 271 -20.85 -8.31 -8.54
N LEU A 272 -20.78 -8.45 -9.85
CA LEU A 272 -21.50 -9.47 -10.59
C LEU A 272 -20.52 -10.53 -11.08
N LYS A 273 -20.83 -11.81 -10.84
CA LYS A 273 -20.24 -12.90 -11.58
C LYS A 273 -21.15 -13.17 -12.77
N VAL A 274 -20.63 -13.07 -13.98
CA VAL A 274 -21.39 -13.22 -15.21
C VAL A 274 -20.78 -14.29 -16.10
N ARG A 275 -21.61 -14.89 -16.94
CA ARG A 275 -21.19 -15.84 -17.98
C ARG A 275 -21.45 -15.28 -19.36
N TYR A 276 -20.40 -15.13 -20.12
CA TYR A 276 -20.47 -14.82 -21.55
C TYR A 276 -19.94 -16.01 -22.35
N LYS A 277 -20.80 -16.62 -23.19
CA LYS A 277 -20.50 -17.88 -23.88
C LYS A 277 -19.99 -18.95 -22.90
N ASN A 278 -18.73 -19.34 -22.99
CA ASN A 278 -18.09 -20.39 -22.19
C ASN A 278 -17.20 -19.91 -21.06
N ILE A 279 -17.12 -18.59 -20.82
CA ILE A 279 -16.26 -18.04 -19.75
C ILE A 279 -17.08 -17.35 -18.67
N ASP A 280 -16.60 -17.47 -17.43
CA ASP A 280 -17.10 -16.76 -16.26
C ASP A 280 -16.11 -15.67 -15.88
N PHE A 281 -16.61 -14.46 -15.59
CA PHE A 281 -15.79 -13.36 -15.12
C PHE A 281 -16.58 -12.44 -14.19
N PHE A 282 -15.88 -11.52 -13.53
CA PHE A 282 -16.48 -10.54 -12.65
C PHE A 282 -16.51 -9.15 -13.31
N MET A 283 -17.55 -8.38 -13.00
CA MET A 283 -17.64 -6.97 -13.34
C MET A 283 -18.23 -6.15 -12.19
N LEU A 284 -17.90 -4.87 -12.14
CA LEU A 284 -18.49 -3.91 -11.20
C LEU A 284 -19.54 -3.07 -11.91
N LEU A 285 -20.69 -2.94 -11.27
CA LEU A 285 -21.79 -2.16 -11.77
C LEU A 285 -22.32 -1.23 -10.70
N SER A 286 -22.65 0.03 -11.04
CA SER A 286 -23.30 0.95 -10.10
C SER A 286 -24.61 0.35 -9.55
N SER A 287 -24.86 0.51 -8.25
CA SER A 287 -26.05 -0.05 -7.57
C SER A 287 -27.37 0.58 -8.00
N ASN A 288 -27.35 1.64 -8.81
CA ASN A 288 -28.55 2.30 -9.34
C ASN A 288 -29.27 1.52 -10.47
N TYR A 289 -28.64 0.44 -10.95
CA TYR A 289 -29.24 -0.37 -12.02
C TYR A 289 -30.15 -1.45 -11.46
N ASN A 290 -31.33 -1.60 -12.10
CA ASN A 290 -32.20 -2.73 -11.86
C ASN A 290 -31.67 -3.94 -12.64
N LEU A 291 -31.28 -4.99 -11.93
CA LEU A 291 -30.61 -6.16 -12.48
C LEU A 291 -31.62 -7.27 -12.72
N GLU A 292 -31.72 -7.69 -13.97
CA GLU A 292 -32.43 -8.89 -14.42
C GLU A 292 -31.48 -10.13 -14.41
N GLU A 293 -31.89 -11.23 -15.03
CA GLU A 293 -31.06 -12.44 -15.16
C GLU A 293 -29.90 -12.26 -16.15
N LYS A 294 -30.03 -11.32 -17.08
CA LYS A 294 -29.04 -10.99 -18.10
C LYS A 294 -28.60 -9.55 -17.99
N ILE A 295 -27.40 -9.28 -18.46
CA ILE A 295 -26.81 -7.96 -18.52
C ILE A 295 -26.17 -7.73 -19.89
N ASN A 296 -26.42 -6.57 -20.46
CA ASN A 296 -25.72 -6.10 -21.63
C ASN A 296 -24.56 -5.18 -21.23
N PHE A 297 -23.39 -5.41 -21.78
CA PHE A 297 -22.17 -4.71 -21.42
C PHE A 297 -21.31 -4.32 -22.61
N ASP A 298 -20.41 -3.38 -22.38
CA ASP A 298 -19.37 -2.90 -23.29
C ASP A 298 -18.01 -2.84 -22.59
N ILE A 299 -16.96 -2.81 -23.39
CA ILE A 299 -15.59 -2.57 -22.94
C ILE A 299 -15.38 -1.07 -22.77
N ILE A 300 -14.75 -0.65 -21.67
CA ILE A 300 -14.28 0.70 -21.50
C ILE A 300 -12.90 0.81 -22.16
N ASN A 301 -12.82 1.57 -23.23
CA ASN A 301 -11.53 1.92 -23.83
C ASN A 301 -10.93 3.10 -23.03
N PHE A 302 -9.84 2.85 -22.34
CA PHE A 302 -9.03 3.87 -21.63
C PHE A 302 -7.90 4.38 -22.52
#